data_0824950818dac28291f1b2679b09a92b
#
_entry.id   0824950818dac28291f1b2679b09a92b
#
_cell.length_a   1.000
_cell.length_b   1.000
_cell.length_c   1.000
_cell.angle_alpha   90.00
_cell.angle_beta   90.00
_cell.angle_gamma   90.00
#
_symmetry.space_group_name_H-M   'P 1'
#
loop_
_entity.id
_entity.type
_entity.pdbx_description
1 polymer ?
#
loop_
_entity_poly.entity_id
_entity_poly.type
_entity_poly.pdbx_seq_one_letter_code
_entity_poly.pdbx_strand_id
1 'polypeptide(L)'
;MEVRIKGDADLQRALAALDGPAAKQAQAQGLEAGARIVETWAKVYAPVDTGALRNSIAVDDPVTPELASVSASVEYAEHVEMGTGRTPAQPFLRPALDQHEAEITEAVAAEIRAFALSARGM
;
A
#
# COMPACT_ATOMS: atom_id res chain seq x y z
N MET A 1 -10.44 6.96 6.46
CA MET A 1 -8.99 7.12 6.73
C MET A 1 -8.19 6.20 5.84
N GLU A 2 -7.33 6.76 5.01
CA GLU A 2 -6.57 5.98 4.04
C GLU A 2 -5.17 6.52 3.84
N VAL A 3 -4.27 5.64 3.40
CA VAL A 3 -2.97 6.01 2.85
C VAL A 3 -2.89 5.49 1.42
N ARG A 4 -2.15 6.19 0.57
CA ARG A 4 -2.06 5.90 -0.86
C ARG A 4 -0.62 5.62 -1.25
N ILE A 5 -0.45 4.65 -2.13
CA ILE A 5 0.84 4.31 -2.72
C ILE A 5 0.77 4.65 -4.20
N LYS A 6 1.66 5.54 -4.63
CA LYS A 6 1.81 5.92 -6.04
C LYS A 6 3.18 5.49 -6.51
N GLY A 7 3.28 5.13 -7.78
CA GLY A 7 4.57 4.90 -8.39
C GLY A 7 5.38 6.19 -8.39
N ASP A 8 6.66 6.13 -8.02
CA ASP A 8 7.53 7.29 -8.12
C ASP A 8 7.96 7.51 -9.59
N ALA A 9 8.63 8.64 -9.84
CA ALA A 9 9.01 9.01 -11.20
C ALA A 9 10.00 8.04 -11.83
N ASP A 10 10.91 7.48 -11.04
CA ASP A 10 11.89 6.51 -11.53
C ASP A 10 11.23 5.19 -11.89
N LEU A 11 10.30 4.74 -11.04
CA LEU A 11 9.51 3.55 -11.30
C LEU A 11 8.64 3.72 -12.54
N GLN A 12 7.98 4.88 -12.67
CA GLN A 12 7.15 5.18 -13.84
C GLN A 12 7.97 5.22 -15.13
N ARG A 13 9.20 5.73 -15.07
CA ARG A 13 10.10 5.73 -16.23
C ARG A 13 10.52 4.33 -16.62
N ALA A 14 10.86 3.50 -15.65
CA ALA A 14 11.19 2.10 -15.88
C ALA A 14 10.00 1.36 -16.50
N LEU A 15 8.80 1.68 -16.06
CA LEU A 15 7.57 1.06 -16.53
C LEU A 15 7.13 1.59 -17.89
N ALA A 16 7.47 2.84 -18.23
CA ALA A 16 7.16 3.43 -19.53
C ALA A 16 7.86 2.67 -20.67
N ALA A 17 8.97 1.98 -20.38
CA ALA A 17 9.63 1.13 -21.35
C ALA A 17 8.88 -0.19 -21.59
N LEU A 18 7.92 -0.52 -20.71
CA LEU A 18 7.08 -1.71 -20.80
C LEU A 18 5.68 -1.23 -21.18
N ASP A 19 5.41 -1.20 -22.48
CA ASP A 19 4.15 -0.69 -23.00
C ASP A 19 3.10 -1.80 -23.12
N GLY A 20 1.81 -1.41 -23.06
CA GLY A 20 0.70 -2.30 -23.34
C GLY A 20 -0.06 -2.79 -22.10
N PRO A 21 -1.13 -3.58 -22.31
CA PRO A 21 -2.01 -4.04 -21.23
C PRO A 21 -1.30 -4.90 -20.18
N ALA A 22 -0.34 -5.73 -20.60
CA ALA A 22 0.41 -6.58 -19.67
C ALA A 22 1.28 -5.75 -18.74
N ALA A 23 1.87 -4.66 -19.24
CA ALA A 23 2.66 -3.76 -18.41
C ALA A 23 1.80 -3.06 -17.37
N LYS A 24 0.60 -2.61 -17.76
CA LYS A 24 -0.34 -1.99 -16.82
C LYS A 24 -0.78 -2.96 -15.73
N GLN A 25 -0.99 -4.22 -16.09
CA GLN A 25 -1.32 -5.26 -15.12
C GLN A 25 -0.16 -5.47 -14.14
N ALA A 26 1.09 -5.49 -14.63
CA ALA A 26 2.26 -5.63 -13.78
C ALA A 26 2.41 -4.46 -12.82
N GLN A 27 2.10 -3.24 -13.27
CA GLN A 27 2.11 -2.05 -12.42
C GLN A 27 1.09 -2.16 -11.30
N ALA A 28 -0.14 -2.57 -11.62
CA ALA A 28 -1.19 -2.75 -10.63
C ALA A 28 -0.82 -3.83 -9.61
N GLN A 29 -0.27 -4.95 -10.07
CA GLN A 29 0.17 -6.03 -9.20
C GLN A 29 1.31 -5.59 -8.28
N GLY A 30 2.23 -4.79 -8.81
CA GLY A 30 3.32 -4.23 -8.01
C GLY A 30 2.80 -3.31 -6.91
N LEU A 31 1.91 -2.39 -7.24
CA LEU A 31 1.31 -1.49 -6.26
C LEU A 31 0.49 -2.26 -5.24
N GLU A 32 -0.21 -3.31 -5.65
CA GLU A 32 -0.93 -4.18 -4.71
C GLU A 32 0.03 -4.86 -3.73
N ALA A 33 1.16 -5.36 -4.20
CA ALA A 33 2.16 -5.98 -3.33
C ALA A 33 2.67 -4.99 -2.29
N GLY A 34 2.95 -3.76 -2.71
CA GLY A 34 3.34 -2.69 -1.78
C GLY A 34 2.24 -2.35 -0.79
N ALA A 35 1.00 -2.29 -1.25
CA ALA A 35 -0.16 -1.99 -0.39
C ALA A 35 -0.37 -3.07 0.66
N ARG A 36 -0.12 -4.33 0.33
CA ARG A 36 -0.23 -5.42 1.31
C ARG A 36 0.81 -5.32 2.42
N ILE A 37 1.98 -4.80 2.12
CA ILE A 37 2.99 -4.50 3.14
C ILE A 37 2.44 -3.45 4.12
N VAL A 38 1.86 -2.38 3.59
CA VAL A 38 1.23 -1.33 4.42
C VAL A 38 0.10 -1.92 5.26
N GLU A 39 -0.77 -2.73 4.66
CA GLU A 39 -1.85 -3.40 5.38
C GLU A 39 -1.32 -4.21 6.56
N THR A 40 -0.29 -5.01 6.33
CA THR A 40 0.31 -5.86 7.36
C THR A 40 0.83 -5.03 8.53
N TRP A 41 1.61 -3.98 8.25
CA TRP A 41 2.18 -3.14 9.31
C TRP A 41 1.15 -2.27 9.99
N ALA A 42 0.14 -1.79 9.25
CA ALA A 42 -0.95 -1.03 9.86
C ALA A 42 -1.69 -1.89 10.89
N LYS A 43 -1.91 -3.17 10.58
CA LYS A 43 -2.53 -4.10 11.52
C LYS A 43 -1.66 -4.34 12.75
N VAL A 44 -0.33 -4.38 12.57
CA VAL A 44 0.61 -4.51 13.69
C VAL A 44 0.55 -3.28 14.59
N TYR A 45 0.49 -2.09 14.02
CA TYR A 45 0.51 -0.83 14.76
C TYR A 45 -0.85 -0.43 15.32
N ALA A 46 -1.95 -0.96 14.79
CA ALA A 46 -3.28 -0.60 15.25
C ALA A 46 -3.49 -1.02 16.69
N PRO A 47 -3.97 -0.12 17.56
CA PRO A 47 -4.33 -0.52 18.91
C PRO A 47 -5.44 -1.55 18.88
N VAL A 48 -5.30 -2.61 19.68
CA VAL A 48 -6.25 -3.73 19.69
C VAL A 48 -7.05 -3.67 20.98
N ASP A 49 -8.29 -3.20 20.86
CA ASP A 49 -9.26 -3.24 21.96
C ASP A 49 -10.26 -4.38 21.68
N THR A 50 -11.14 -4.18 20.68
CA THR A 50 -12.09 -5.21 20.26
C THR A 50 -11.65 -5.95 18.99
N GLY A 51 -10.60 -5.46 18.34
CA GLY A 51 -10.16 -5.96 17.04
C GLY A 51 -10.90 -5.35 15.85
N ALA A 52 -11.92 -4.53 16.09
CA ALA A 52 -12.72 -3.95 15.01
C ALA A 52 -11.90 -3.03 14.11
N LEU A 53 -11.04 -2.19 14.68
CA LEU A 53 -10.16 -1.31 13.92
C LEU A 53 -9.21 -2.12 13.05
N ARG A 54 -8.49 -3.05 13.64
CA ARG A 54 -7.54 -3.91 12.96
C ARG A 54 -8.19 -4.69 11.82
N ASN A 55 -9.36 -5.26 12.07
CA ASN A 55 -10.09 -6.05 11.09
C ASN A 55 -10.65 -5.20 9.94
N SER A 56 -10.79 -3.89 10.15
CA SER A 56 -11.28 -2.97 9.11
C SER A 56 -10.18 -2.52 8.15
N ILE A 57 -8.91 -2.78 8.47
CA ILE A 57 -7.80 -2.35 7.63
C ILE A 57 -7.68 -3.29 6.43
N ALA A 58 -7.73 -2.72 5.23
CA ALA A 58 -7.67 -3.51 4.01
C ALA A 58 -7.16 -2.68 2.84
N VAL A 59 -6.62 -3.37 1.85
CA VAL A 59 -6.30 -2.76 0.55
C VAL A 59 -7.63 -2.51 -0.18
N ASP A 60 -7.80 -1.30 -0.68
CA ASP A 60 -9.01 -0.91 -1.39
C ASP A 60 -9.02 -1.46 -2.82
N ASP A 61 -10.18 -1.91 -3.27
CA ASP A 61 -10.42 -2.36 -4.65
C ASP A 61 -11.12 -1.26 -5.45
N PRO A 62 -10.80 -1.14 -6.74
CA PRO A 62 -9.72 -1.81 -7.44
C PRO A 62 -8.36 -1.13 -7.25
N VAL A 63 -7.29 -1.91 -7.32
CA VAL A 63 -5.95 -1.36 -7.46
C VAL A 63 -5.72 -1.04 -8.93
N THR A 64 -5.29 0.20 -9.21
CA THR A 64 -5.03 0.65 -10.58
C THR A 64 -3.52 0.69 -10.85
N PRO A 65 -3.09 0.81 -12.11
CA PRO A 65 -1.66 0.94 -12.42
C PRO A 65 -1.01 2.18 -11.82
N GLU A 66 -1.80 3.19 -11.45
CA GLU A 66 -1.29 4.45 -10.92
C GLU A 66 -1.39 4.57 -9.40
N LEU A 67 -2.29 3.79 -8.78
CA LEU A 67 -2.64 4.03 -7.38
C LEU A 67 -3.13 2.76 -6.69
N ALA A 68 -2.59 2.52 -5.49
CA ALA A 68 -3.16 1.59 -4.53
C ALA A 68 -3.41 2.35 -3.23
N SER A 69 -4.48 2.02 -2.53
CA SER A 69 -4.76 2.63 -1.24
C SER A 69 -5.09 1.57 -0.19
N VAL A 70 -4.78 1.91 1.06
CA VAL A 70 -5.10 1.08 2.23
C VAL A 70 -5.91 1.94 3.16
N SER A 71 -7.06 1.45 3.58
CA SER A 71 -7.96 2.22 4.43
C SER A 71 -8.42 1.41 5.64
N ALA A 72 -8.82 2.14 6.68
CA ALA A 72 -9.51 1.60 7.85
C ALA A 72 -10.94 2.14 7.81
N SER A 73 -11.92 1.25 7.76
CA SER A 73 -13.31 1.62 7.47
C SER A 73 -14.16 1.91 8.70
N VAL A 74 -13.67 1.66 9.92
CA VAL A 74 -14.41 2.02 11.12
C VAL A 74 -14.46 3.54 11.30
N GLU A 75 -15.59 4.04 11.81
CA GLU A 75 -15.82 5.49 11.93
C GLU A 75 -14.79 6.21 12.80
N TYR A 76 -14.29 5.55 13.84
CA TYR A 76 -13.36 6.17 14.78
C TYR A 76 -11.88 6.06 14.36
N ALA A 77 -11.59 5.50 13.18
CA ALA A 77 -10.22 5.28 12.73
C ALA A 77 -9.40 6.57 12.68
N GLU A 78 -9.99 7.65 12.19
CA GLU A 78 -9.32 8.96 12.12
C GLU A 78 -8.96 9.48 13.52
N HIS A 79 -9.85 9.31 14.49
CA HIS A 79 -9.59 9.73 15.87
C HIS A 79 -8.42 8.95 16.49
N VAL A 80 -8.27 7.68 16.15
CA VAL A 80 -7.14 6.88 16.62
C VAL A 80 -5.85 7.36 15.96
N GLU A 81 -5.87 7.56 14.65
CA GLU A 81 -4.69 7.97 13.89
C GLU A 81 -4.18 9.34 14.35
N MET A 82 -5.07 10.30 14.50
CA MET A 82 -4.72 11.69 14.73
C MET A 82 -4.88 12.15 16.19
N GLY A 83 -5.56 11.35 17.01
CA GLY A 83 -5.89 11.73 18.37
C GLY A 83 -7.04 12.71 18.44
N THR A 84 -7.48 12.97 19.65
CA THR A 84 -8.52 13.97 19.95
C THR A 84 -8.01 14.87 21.06
N GLY A 85 -8.79 15.89 21.43
CA GLY A 85 -8.44 16.76 22.55
C GLY A 85 -8.33 16.03 23.90
N ARG A 86 -8.88 14.80 23.98
CA ARG A 86 -8.89 14.00 25.22
C ARG A 86 -8.03 12.76 25.16
N THR A 87 -7.70 12.29 23.94
CA THR A 87 -7.00 11.03 23.74
C THR A 87 -5.77 11.28 22.85
N PRO A 88 -4.57 10.85 23.26
CA PRO A 88 -3.39 11.00 22.44
C PRO A 88 -3.51 10.19 21.16
N ALA A 89 -2.88 10.66 20.10
CA ALA A 89 -2.81 9.95 18.83
C ALA A 89 -2.08 8.62 18.98
N GLN A 90 -2.59 7.59 18.33
CA GLN A 90 -1.94 6.29 18.21
C GLN A 90 -1.91 5.93 16.71
N PRO A 91 -1.00 6.57 15.94
CA PRO A 91 -1.00 6.40 14.49
C PRO A 91 -0.63 4.96 14.10
N PHE A 92 -1.29 4.45 13.08
CA PHE A 92 -1.09 3.09 12.58
C PHE A 92 -0.94 3.03 11.06
N LEU A 93 -1.65 3.88 10.30
CA LEU A 93 -1.54 3.90 8.84
C LEU A 93 -0.29 4.65 8.39
N ARG A 94 -0.05 5.83 8.96
CA ARG A 94 1.08 6.67 8.56
C ARG A 94 2.43 6.01 8.86
N PRO A 95 2.65 5.46 10.07
CA PRO A 95 3.90 4.74 10.34
C PRO A 95 4.07 3.50 9.46
N ALA A 96 2.98 2.80 9.13
CA ALA A 96 3.03 1.65 8.24
C ALA A 96 3.58 2.03 6.87
N LEU A 97 3.24 3.20 6.37
CA LEU A 97 3.76 3.72 5.11
C LEU A 97 5.17 4.28 5.27
N ASP A 98 5.36 5.20 6.22
CA ASP A 98 6.58 6.01 6.31
C ASP A 98 7.78 5.21 6.82
N GLN A 99 7.57 4.26 7.72
CA GLN A 99 8.66 3.49 8.32
C GLN A 99 9.06 2.27 7.50
N HIS A 100 8.30 1.93 6.46
CA HIS A 100 8.52 0.74 5.65
C HIS A 100 8.67 1.04 4.17
N GLU A 101 9.08 2.24 3.81
CA GLU A 101 9.22 2.68 2.42
C GLU A 101 10.14 1.77 1.61
N ALA A 102 11.28 1.37 2.17
CA ALA A 102 12.22 0.52 1.47
C ALA A 102 11.63 -0.86 1.17
N GLU A 103 10.92 -1.43 2.13
CA GLU A 103 10.23 -2.71 1.98
C GLU A 103 9.14 -2.64 0.92
N ILE A 104 8.35 -1.55 0.96
CA ILE A 104 7.27 -1.31 -0.01
C ILE A 104 7.85 -1.17 -1.42
N THR A 105 8.87 -0.33 -1.57
CA THR A 105 9.54 -0.10 -2.85
C THR A 105 10.10 -1.41 -3.43
N GLU A 106 10.74 -2.22 -2.59
CA GLU A 106 11.28 -3.50 -3.03
C GLU A 106 10.18 -4.47 -3.45
N ALA A 107 9.04 -4.50 -2.75
CA ALA A 107 7.92 -5.35 -3.12
C ALA A 107 7.36 -4.98 -4.50
N VAL A 108 7.22 -3.68 -4.77
CA VAL A 108 6.77 -3.19 -6.08
C VAL A 108 7.80 -3.55 -7.15
N ALA A 109 9.08 -3.31 -6.89
CA ALA A 109 10.15 -3.60 -7.83
C ALA A 109 10.26 -5.09 -8.16
N ALA A 110 10.06 -5.94 -7.16
CA ALA A 110 10.11 -7.40 -7.35
C ALA A 110 9.05 -7.90 -8.34
N GLU A 111 7.83 -7.36 -8.25
CA GLU A 111 6.75 -7.72 -9.17
C GLU A 111 7.09 -7.29 -10.61
N ILE A 112 7.68 -6.11 -10.76
CA ILE A 112 8.05 -5.59 -12.08
C ILE A 112 9.20 -6.40 -12.67
N ARG A 113 10.20 -6.77 -11.86
CA ARG A 113 11.28 -7.65 -12.31
C ARG A 113 10.75 -9.01 -12.75
N ALA A 114 9.81 -9.58 -12.00
CA ALA A 114 9.19 -10.85 -12.35
C ALA A 114 8.48 -10.77 -13.69
N PHE A 115 7.76 -9.68 -13.95
CA PHE A 115 7.12 -9.45 -15.24
C PHE A 115 8.16 -9.34 -16.37
N ALA A 116 9.21 -8.57 -16.16
CA ALA A 116 10.25 -8.37 -17.18
C ALA A 116 10.97 -9.68 -17.50
N LEU A 117 11.25 -10.51 -16.49
CA LEU A 117 11.88 -11.82 -16.69
C LEU A 117 10.95 -12.79 -17.41
N SER A 118 9.67 -12.76 -17.08
CA SER A 118 8.66 -13.58 -17.75
C SER A 118 8.55 -13.22 -19.23
N ALA A 119 8.56 -11.93 -19.55
CA ALA A 119 8.51 -11.45 -20.93
C ALA A 119 9.75 -11.88 -21.74
N ARG A 120 10.92 -11.95 -21.09
CA ARG A 120 12.14 -12.40 -21.75
C ARG A 120 12.23 -13.91 -21.90
N GLY A 121 11.58 -14.65 -21.01
CA GLY A 121 11.58 -16.10 -21.02
C GLY A 121 10.72 -16.71 -22.11
N MET A 122 10.00 -15.87 -22.82
CA MET A 122 9.18 -16.28 -23.95
C MET A 122 9.88 -16.04 -25.27
#